data_ad6b18894717b84e339c98186415649c
#
_entry.id   ad6b18894717b84e339c98186415649c
#
_cell.length_a   1.000
_cell.length_b   1.000
_cell.length_c   1.000
_cell.angle_alpha   90.00
_cell.angle_beta   90.00
_cell.angle_gamma   90.00
#
_symmetry.space_group_name_H-M   'P 1'
#
loop_
_entity.id
_entity.type
_entity.pdbx_description
1 polymer ?
#
loop_
_entity_poly.entity_id
_entity_poly.type
_entity_poly.pdbx_seq_one_letter_code
_entity_poly.pdbx_strand_id
1 'polypeptide(L)'
;TQYRGVRRLRERQLLRRERLHRVLTLMGILPTHYANALTRFGKFKPEMEVRLPWNNDLEGNPQFIFMKSYEEMLQRFWSEQPELMHNNMKVPYDWTIYYLRQKALREPITGQELAWILLNFNQKRGYYQTRGEDAETDKTKEEKYYALEVIDVVDTGEKRGKDTWYNVFLENGMIYRRTASEKPDWIGKVKEFIVTTPLDENGMPKKDKEGEIKRSFRMPNSEDWGLQKIKTENDIHQSGLTIGEYIFRALLQNPKQKIIGGLVRVVERDMYKDELRQILEKQKEFIPQLRDAQLYADCIAELYQHNEAYRLSIANRDFTYLLLNDIIFYQRPLKSKKSMIDECPYEYHEYKDENGETKKRHIKCISKSHPLYQEFRLWQFVNNLKIYTSGKDAEGREIDDIDVTSDFLPDEESRANLFDFLNDITNIKQDELLTKYFKIKKPKGKGAKLPYHWNYVQDRQYPCNTTRGEIVSRLSKAHIETSFLNDKKAELHLWHILYSVSDRIELRRALSSYATQYALDKDFVEAMAKFPPFDSEYGAYSAKAIKRLLPLMRMGHHWHLEDIDPQTVERINHIIDGEVDETISERVREKAAD
;
A
#
# COMPACT_ATOMS: atom_id res chain seq x y z
N THR A 1 4.60 -25.18 -1.97
CA THR A 1 3.84 -23.90 -1.86
C THR A 1 4.01 -23.01 -3.09
N GLN A 2 5.22 -22.86 -3.64
CA GLN A 2 5.52 -22.03 -4.81
C GLN A 2 4.72 -22.43 -6.06
N TYR A 3 4.69 -23.71 -6.42
CA TYR A 3 3.90 -24.24 -7.55
C TYR A 3 2.40 -23.98 -7.40
N ARG A 4 1.88 -23.99 -6.17
CA ARG A 4 0.47 -23.67 -5.89
C ARG A 4 0.15 -22.20 -6.17
N GLY A 5 1.09 -21.30 -5.86
CA GLY A 5 1.00 -19.87 -6.18
C GLY A 5 0.96 -19.62 -7.69
N VAL A 6 1.90 -20.21 -8.44
CA VAL A 6 1.97 -20.10 -9.91
C VAL A 6 0.70 -20.62 -10.57
N ARG A 7 0.18 -21.80 -10.15
CA ARG A 7 -1.08 -22.34 -10.68
C ARG A 7 -2.25 -21.38 -10.46
N ARG A 8 -2.39 -20.80 -9.25
CA ARG A 8 -3.44 -19.84 -8.94
C ARG A 8 -3.35 -18.56 -9.78
N LEU A 9 -2.14 -18.07 -10.04
CA LEU A 9 -1.93 -16.92 -10.92
C LEU A 9 -2.38 -17.23 -12.36
N ARG A 10 -2.00 -18.39 -12.89
CA ARG A 10 -2.40 -18.84 -14.22
C ARG A 10 -3.92 -19.02 -14.34
N GLU A 11 -4.56 -19.67 -13.37
CA GLU A 11 -6.02 -19.83 -13.34
C GLU A 11 -6.76 -18.49 -13.35
N ARG A 12 -6.26 -17.50 -12.58
CA ARG A 12 -6.83 -16.13 -12.57
C ARG A 12 -6.66 -15.42 -13.91
N GLN A 13 -5.52 -15.61 -14.56
CA GLN A 13 -5.27 -15.05 -15.89
C GLN A 13 -6.22 -15.65 -16.92
N LEU A 14 -6.38 -16.97 -16.94
CA LEU A 14 -7.29 -17.68 -17.82
C LEU A 14 -8.74 -17.23 -17.58
N LEU A 15 -9.18 -17.18 -16.31
CA LEU A 15 -10.53 -16.74 -15.98
C LEU A 15 -10.88 -15.36 -16.55
N ARG A 16 -9.97 -14.39 -16.42
CA ARG A 16 -10.18 -13.04 -16.98
C ARG A 16 -10.22 -13.07 -18.50
N ARG A 17 -9.31 -13.80 -19.14
CA ARG A 17 -9.28 -13.95 -20.59
C ARG A 17 -10.58 -14.58 -21.12
N GLU A 18 -11.04 -15.64 -20.50
CA GLU A 18 -12.27 -16.34 -20.87
C GLU A 18 -13.51 -15.45 -20.69
N ARG A 19 -13.57 -14.67 -19.61
CA ARG A 19 -14.64 -13.69 -19.39
C ARG A 19 -14.63 -12.59 -20.46
N LEU A 20 -13.45 -12.06 -20.76
CA LEU A 20 -13.29 -11.04 -21.79
C LEU A 20 -13.72 -11.57 -23.15
N HIS A 21 -13.27 -12.76 -23.52
CA HIS A 21 -13.65 -13.40 -24.80
C HIS A 21 -15.16 -13.55 -24.95
N ARG A 22 -15.88 -14.00 -23.89
CA ARG A 22 -17.34 -14.12 -23.93
C ARG A 22 -18.03 -12.79 -24.17
N VAL A 23 -17.61 -11.75 -23.47
CA VAL A 23 -18.18 -10.40 -23.63
C VAL A 23 -17.90 -9.86 -25.04
N LEU A 24 -16.65 -9.94 -25.52
CA LEU A 24 -16.30 -9.48 -26.87
C LEU A 24 -17.00 -10.27 -27.98
N THR A 25 -17.27 -11.57 -27.76
CA THR A 25 -18.07 -12.39 -28.69
C THR A 25 -19.52 -11.91 -28.74
N LEU A 26 -20.15 -11.65 -27.59
CA LEU A 26 -21.53 -11.13 -27.53
C LEU A 26 -21.63 -9.72 -28.14
N MET A 27 -20.63 -8.88 -27.94
CA MET A 27 -20.53 -7.57 -28.56
C MET A 27 -20.34 -7.63 -30.09
N GLY A 28 -19.95 -8.77 -30.65
CA GLY A 28 -19.69 -8.94 -32.07
C GLY A 28 -18.48 -8.16 -32.60
N ILE A 29 -17.53 -7.81 -31.75
CA ILE A 29 -16.37 -6.99 -32.11
C ILE A 29 -15.07 -7.79 -32.28
N LEU A 30 -15.11 -9.10 -32.16
CA LEU A 30 -13.97 -9.97 -32.46
C LEU A 30 -13.82 -10.20 -33.96
N PRO A 31 -12.59 -10.23 -34.51
CA PRO A 31 -12.35 -10.71 -35.87
C PRO A 31 -12.84 -12.18 -36.06
N THR A 32 -13.39 -12.51 -37.22
CA THR A 32 -14.01 -13.79 -37.48
C THR A 32 -13.09 -14.99 -37.22
N HIS A 33 -11.82 -14.92 -37.65
CA HIS A 33 -10.83 -15.98 -37.42
C HIS A 33 -10.59 -16.22 -35.93
N TYR A 34 -10.57 -15.15 -35.14
CA TYR A 34 -10.35 -15.24 -33.69
C TYR A 34 -11.59 -15.76 -32.96
N ALA A 35 -12.78 -15.27 -33.34
CA ALA A 35 -14.04 -15.72 -32.77
C ALA A 35 -14.26 -17.22 -33.05
N ASN A 36 -13.96 -17.69 -34.25
CA ASN A 36 -14.09 -19.10 -34.67
C ASN A 36 -13.15 -20.03 -33.89
N ALA A 37 -12.03 -19.54 -33.39
CA ALA A 37 -11.10 -20.32 -32.58
C ALA A 37 -11.57 -20.51 -31.12
N LEU A 38 -12.63 -19.79 -30.70
CA LEU A 38 -13.13 -19.84 -29.32
C LEU A 38 -14.28 -20.86 -29.17
N THR A 39 -14.33 -21.45 -27.98
CA THR A 39 -15.50 -22.21 -27.51
C THR A 39 -16.55 -21.24 -26.94
N ARG A 40 -17.79 -21.72 -26.72
CA ARG A 40 -18.87 -21.01 -26.02
C ARG A 40 -18.42 -20.42 -24.69
N PHE A 41 -17.46 -21.04 -24.00
CA PHE A 41 -16.96 -20.55 -22.69
C PHE A 41 -15.79 -19.58 -22.80
N GLY A 42 -15.46 -19.12 -24.00
CA GLY A 42 -14.35 -18.19 -24.24
C GLY A 42 -12.97 -18.83 -24.14
N LYS A 43 -12.87 -20.14 -24.15
CA LYS A 43 -11.61 -20.89 -24.21
C LYS A 43 -11.23 -21.13 -25.68
N PHE A 44 -9.93 -21.15 -25.96
CA PHE A 44 -9.49 -21.63 -27.25
C PHE A 44 -9.86 -23.12 -27.44
N LYS A 45 -10.29 -23.47 -28.64
CA LYS A 45 -10.41 -24.85 -29.04
C LYS A 45 -9.04 -25.53 -29.04
N PRO A 46 -8.94 -26.83 -28.80
CA PRO A 46 -7.66 -27.53 -28.88
C PRO A 46 -6.92 -27.21 -30.18
N GLU A 47 -5.64 -26.93 -30.09
CA GLU A 47 -4.73 -26.63 -31.22
C GLU A 47 -5.08 -25.39 -32.07
N MET A 48 -6.05 -24.55 -31.64
CA MET A 48 -6.49 -23.37 -32.37
C MET A 48 -6.15 -22.06 -31.64
N GLU A 49 -5.08 -22.00 -30.85
CA GLU A 49 -4.68 -20.74 -30.22
C GLU A 49 -4.09 -19.78 -31.25
N VAL A 50 -4.82 -18.71 -31.55
CA VAL A 50 -4.46 -17.71 -32.56
C VAL A 50 -4.20 -16.34 -31.92
N ARG A 51 -3.47 -15.50 -32.62
CA ARG A 51 -3.27 -14.09 -32.24
C ARG A 51 -4.31 -13.22 -32.91
N LEU A 52 -4.97 -12.30 -32.18
CA LEU A 52 -6.03 -11.46 -32.73
C LEU A 52 -5.57 -10.63 -33.94
N PRO A 53 -4.40 -9.92 -33.93
CA PRO A 53 -4.00 -9.08 -35.05
C PRO A 53 -3.48 -9.84 -36.28
N TRP A 54 -3.43 -11.16 -36.23
CA TRP A 54 -2.88 -11.99 -37.30
C TRP A 54 -3.89 -13.03 -37.78
N ASN A 55 -4.12 -13.04 -39.09
CA ASN A 55 -4.90 -14.06 -39.76
C ASN A 55 -4.02 -14.71 -40.82
N ASN A 56 -4.37 -15.89 -41.27
CA ASN A 56 -3.70 -16.51 -42.41
C ASN A 56 -4.48 -16.16 -43.70
N ASP A 57 -3.76 -15.88 -44.78
CA ASP A 57 -4.33 -15.76 -46.10
C ASP A 57 -4.75 -17.14 -46.68
N LEU A 58 -5.21 -17.17 -47.90
CA LEU A 58 -5.65 -18.39 -48.57
C LEU A 58 -4.50 -19.41 -48.83
N GLU A 59 -3.25 -18.92 -48.79
CA GLU A 59 -2.04 -19.71 -48.97
C GLU A 59 -1.42 -20.14 -47.62
N GLY A 60 -2.03 -19.71 -46.50
CA GLY A 60 -1.56 -20.02 -45.15
C GLY A 60 -0.48 -19.05 -44.61
N ASN A 61 -0.16 -17.96 -45.32
CA ASN A 61 0.81 -16.97 -44.85
C ASN A 61 0.19 -16.02 -43.81
N PRO A 62 0.92 -15.64 -42.75
CA PRO A 62 0.41 -14.72 -41.74
C PRO A 62 0.21 -13.31 -42.31
N GLN A 63 -1.01 -12.80 -42.22
CA GLN A 63 -1.40 -11.46 -42.64
C GLN A 63 -1.83 -10.63 -41.44
N PHE A 64 -1.26 -9.41 -41.33
CA PHE A 64 -1.64 -8.45 -40.28
C PHE A 64 -2.96 -7.77 -40.68
N ILE A 65 -3.99 -7.88 -39.82
CA ILE A 65 -5.36 -7.42 -40.19
C ILE A 65 -5.57 -5.91 -40.00
N PHE A 66 -4.72 -5.20 -39.26
CA PHE A 66 -4.83 -3.76 -38.99
C PHE A 66 -3.86 -2.93 -39.86
N MET A 67 -3.72 -3.31 -41.15
CA MET A 67 -2.79 -2.64 -42.07
C MET A 67 -3.04 -1.14 -42.20
N LYS A 68 -4.31 -0.70 -42.23
CA LYS A 68 -4.64 0.71 -42.32
C LYS A 68 -4.06 1.51 -41.13
N SER A 69 -4.26 1.04 -39.90
CA SER A 69 -3.72 1.70 -38.71
C SER A 69 -2.21 1.59 -38.61
N TYR A 70 -1.63 0.52 -39.14
CA TYR A 70 -0.17 0.39 -39.26
C TYR A 70 0.41 1.41 -40.26
N GLU A 71 -0.23 1.62 -41.41
CA GLU A 71 0.16 2.62 -42.41
C GLU A 71 0.02 4.05 -41.85
N GLU A 72 -1.06 4.36 -41.15
CA GLU A 72 -1.23 5.63 -40.44
C GLU A 72 -0.11 5.85 -39.41
N MET A 73 0.26 4.82 -38.66
CA MET A 73 1.40 4.86 -37.74
C MET A 73 2.71 5.11 -38.47
N LEU A 74 2.97 4.42 -39.60
CA LEU A 74 4.18 4.62 -40.41
C LEU A 74 4.30 6.05 -40.91
N GLN A 75 3.19 6.70 -41.30
CA GLN A 75 3.21 8.11 -41.70
C GLN A 75 3.71 9.03 -40.58
N ARG A 76 3.39 8.70 -39.31
CA ARG A 76 3.95 9.45 -38.17
C ARG A 76 5.47 9.26 -38.07
N PHE A 77 5.99 8.05 -38.23
CA PHE A 77 7.43 7.78 -38.25
C PHE A 77 8.13 8.50 -39.42
N TRP A 78 7.53 8.49 -40.61
CA TRP A 78 8.04 9.26 -41.75
C TRP A 78 8.11 10.76 -41.50
N SER A 79 7.11 11.30 -40.83
CA SER A 79 7.05 12.73 -40.50
C SER A 79 8.09 13.13 -39.45
N GLU A 80 8.27 12.33 -38.39
CA GLU A 80 9.12 12.70 -37.26
C GLU A 80 10.58 12.19 -37.39
N GLN A 81 10.80 11.09 -38.12
CA GLN A 81 12.11 10.45 -38.29
C GLN A 81 12.40 10.10 -39.76
N PRO A 82 12.38 11.06 -40.68
CA PRO A 82 12.52 10.78 -42.12
C PRO A 82 13.85 10.12 -42.48
N GLU A 83 14.94 10.49 -41.82
CA GLU A 83 16.29 9.92 -42.10
C GLU A 83 16.35 8.42 -41.74
N LEU A 84 15.77 8.02 -40.61
CA LEU A 84 15.74 6.62 -40.19
C LEU A 84 14.87 5.78 -41.13
N MET A 85 13.78 6.35 -41.62
CA MET A 85 12.86 5.66 -42.53
C MET A 85 13.46 5.51 -43.93
N HIS A 86 14.24 6.48 -44.41
CA HIS A 86 15.00 6.36 -45.69
C HIS A 86 16.05 5.25 -45.68
N ASN A 87 16.57 4.89 -44.51
CA ASN A 87 17.50 3.79 -44.33
C ASN A 87 16.82 2.39 -44.20
N ASN A 88 15.60 2.23 -44.69
CA ASN A 88 14.80 0.99 -44.65
C ASN A 88 14.61 0.38 -43.24
N MET A 89 14.45 1.23 -42.24
CA MET A 89 14.12 0.76 -40.90
C MET A 89 12.78 0.02 -40.89
N LYS A 90 12.77 -1.22 -40.43
CA LYS A 90 11.54 -1.99 -40.23
C LYS A 90 10.90 -1.60 -38.89
N VAL A 91 9.72 -0.99 -38.96
CA VAL A 91 8.87 -0.72 -37.79
C VAL A 91 8.05 -1.99 -37.49
N PRO A 92 8.10 -2.55 -36.27
CA PRO A 92 7.33 -3.74 -35.91
C PRO A 92 5.81 -3.51 -35.93
N TYR A 93 5.05 -4.45 -36.50
CA TYR A 93 3.59 -4.42 -36.48
C TYR A 93 3.00 -4.32 -35.05
N ASP A 94 3.66 -4.94 -34.08
CA ASP A 94 3.22 -4.91 -32.68
C ASP A 94 3.23 -3.50 -32.06
N TRP A 95 3.91 -2.52 -32.66
CA TRP A 95 3.91 -1.13 -32.19
C TRP A 95 2.60 -0.41 -32.51
N THR A 96 1.83 -0.90 -33.47
CA THR A 96 0.50 -0.37 -33.82
C THR A 96 -0.45 -0.33 -32.63
N ILE A 97 -0.27 -1.22 -31.64
CA ILE A 97 -1.09 -1.20 -30.43
C ILE A 97 -0.95 0.11 -29.62
N TYR A 98 0.27 0.68 -29.55
CA TYR A 98 0.51 1.93 -28.84
C TYR A 98 -0.03 3.13 -29.62
N TYR A 99 0.10 3.10 -30.94
CA TYR A 99 -0.56 4.07 -31.81
C TYR A 99 -2.09 4.05 -31.64
N LEU A 100 -2.69 2.88 -31.64
CA LEU A 100 -4.13 2.70 -31.44
C LEU A 100 -4.58 3.19 -30.06
N ARG A 101 -3.80 2.92 -29.00
CA ARG A 101 -4.11 3.41 -27.65
C ARG A 101 -4.09 4.93 -27.59
N GLN A 102 -3.14 5.60 -28.27
CA GLN A 102 -3.12 7.06 -28.41
C GLN A 102 -4.31 7.57 -29.24
N LYS A 103 -4.57 6.97 -30.42
CA LYS A 103 -5.67 7.34 -31.32
C LYS A 103 -7.01 7.23 -30.60
N ALA A 104 -7.24 6.14 -29.89
CA ALA A 104 -8.50 5.85 -29.20
C ALA A 104 -8.89 6.86 -28.10
N LEU A 105 -7.97 7.65 -27.61
CA LEU A 105 -8.25 8.72 -26.64
C LEU A 105 -8.94 9.95 -27.26
N ARG A 106 -8.87 10.09 -28.60
CA ARG A 106 -9.36 11.31 -29.27
C ARG A 106 -10.20 11.03 -30.51
N GLU A 107 -9.87 9.96 -31.23
CA GLU A 107 -10.40 9.63 -32.56
C GLU A 107 -11.13 8.29 -32.56
N PRO A 108 -12.03 8.06 -33.51
CA PRO A 108 -12.73 6.78 -33.66
C PRO A 108 -11.75 5.65 -34.02
N ILE A 109 -11.98 4.48 -33.43
CA ILE A 109 -11.37 3.22 -33.81
C ILE A 109 -12.45 2.19 -34.11
N THR A 110 -12.09 1.13 -34.80
CA THR A 110 -13.02 0.01 -35.07
C THR A 110 -13.26 -0.86 -33.84
N GLY A 111 -14.37 -1.60 -33.80
CA GLY A 111 -14.63 -2.56 -32.73
C GLY A 111 -13.54 -3.64 -32.60
N GLN A 112 -12.97 -4.08 -33.73
CA GLN A 112 -11.88 -5.07 -33.73
C GLN A 112 -10.58 -4.50 -33.15
N GLU A 113 -10.26 -3.24 -33.42
CA GLU A 113 -9.12 -2.54 -32.79
C GLU A 113 -9.32 -2.36 -31.29
N LEU A 114 -10.55 -2.02 -30.87
CA LEU A 114 -10.90 -1.97 -29.45
C LEU A 114 -10.73 -3.33 -28.79
N ALA A 115 -11.17 -4.42 -29.44
CA ALA A 115 -10.97 -5.77 -28.92
C ALA A 115 -9.49 -6.11 -28.73
N TRP A 116 -8.62 -5.69 -29.66
CA TRP A 116 -7.17 -5.86 -29.51
C TRP A 116 -6.60 -5.05 -28.35
N ILE A 117 -7.01 -3.79 -28.19
CA ILE A 117 -6.65 -2.95 -27.04
C ILE A 117 -7.06 -3.62 -25.72
N LEU A 118 -8.30 -4.11 -25.61
CA LEU A 118 -8.80 -4.76 -24.40
C LEU A 118 -8.03 -6.04 -24.05
N LEU A 119 -7.69 -6.85 -25.04
CA LEU A 119 -6.84 -8.04 -24.85
C LEU A 119 -5.41 -7.68 -24.44
N ASN A 120 -4.85 -6.58 -24.99
CA ASN A 120 -3.54 -6.08 -24.58
C ASN A 120 -3.54 -5.64 -23.12
N PHE A 121 -4.55 -4.89 -22.67
CA PHE A 121 -4.71 -4.53 -21.27
C PHE A 121 -4.93 -5.75 -20.36
N ASN A 122 -5.64 -6.77 -20.81
CA ASN A 122 -5.80 -8.00 -20.04
C ASN A 122 -4.48 -8.75 -19.82
N GLN A 123 -3.54 -8.65 -20.76
CA GLN A 123 -2.19 -9.22 -20.63
C GLN A 123 -1.26 -8.34 -19.82
N LYS A 124 -1.26 -7.02 -20.07
CA LYS A 124 -0.37 -6.02 -19.46
C LYS A 124 -1.17 -5.14 -18.48
N ARG A 125 -1.35 -5.61 -17.26
CA ARG A 125 -2.22 -4.99 -16.26
C ARG A 125 -1.51 -4.07 -15.27
N GLY A 126 -0.22 -3.91 -15.40
CA GLY A 126 0.57 -3.17 -14.44
C GLY A 126 0.78 -3.88 -13.09
N TYR A 127 1.60 -3.27 -12.28
CA TYR A 127 1.91 -3.71 -10.93
C TYR A 127 0.78 -3.31 -9.97
N TYR A 128 0.39 -4.22 -9.10
CA TYR A 128 -0.52 -3.89 -8.00
C TYR A 128 0.31 -3.58 -6.77
N GLN A 129 0.42 -2.30 -6.47
CA GLN A 129 1.12 -1.87 -5.28
C GLN A 129 0.23 -2.08 -4.07
N THR A 130 0.72 -2.87 -3.12
CA THR A 130 0.07 -3.03 -1.83
C THR A 130 0.41 -1.83 -0.95
N ARG A 131 -0.54 -1.44 -0.13
CA ARG A 131 -0.35 -0.39 0.86
C ARG A 131 0.82 -0.75 1.77
N GLY A 132 1.71 0.19 2.02
CA GLY A 132 2.88 0.02 2.89
C GLY A 132 4.17 -0.42 2.20
N GLU A 133 4.14 -0.81 0.93
CA GLU A 133 5.36 -1.09 0.17
C GLU A 133 6.28 0.13 0.01
N ASP A 134 5.74 1.35 0.09
CA ASP A 134 6.51 2.61 0.06
C ASP A 134 6.98 3.06 1.46
N ALA A 135 6.66 2.33 2.52
CA ALA A 135 6.80 2.82 3.89
C ALA A 135 8.24 2.75 4.45
N GLU A 136 9.13 2.01 3.80
CA GLU A 136 10.53 1.85 4.22
C GLU A 136 11.49 2.67 3.35
N THR A 137 11.30 3.97 3.28
CA THR A 137 12.39 4.84 2.88
C THR A 137 13.36 4.94 4.05
N ASP A 138 14.56 4.46 3.84
CA ASP A 138 15.68 4.65 4.78
C ASP A 138 15.84 6.16 5.05
N LYS A 139 15.56 6.58 6.28
CA LYS A 139 15.59 8.00 6.67
C LYS A 139 17.00 8.59 6.67
N THR A 140 18.03 7.75 6.52
CA THR A 140 19.43 8.15 6.52
C THR A 140 19.97 8.45 5.13
N LYS A 141 19.25 8.05 4.08
CA LYS A 141 19.67 8.23 2.68
C LYS A 141 18.47 8.36 1.75
N GLU A 142 18.66 9.07 0.65
CA GLU A 142 17.76 9.12 -0.49
C GLU A 142 18.40 8.38 -1.66
N GLU A 143 17.72 7.40 -2.25
CA GLU A 143 18.15 6.70 -3.46
C GLU A 143 17.23 7.05 -4.64
N LYS A 144 17.84 7.52 -5.74
CA LYS A 144 17.10 7.87 -6.96
C LYS A 144 17.68 7.15 -8.17
N TYR A 145 16.79 6.69 -9.03
CA TYR A 145 17.15 6.12 -10.33
C TYR A 145 17.23 7.22 -11.38
N TYR A 146 18.35 7.23 -12.13
CA TYR A 146 18.58 8.15 -13.23
C TYR A 146 18.93 7.38 -14.50
N ALA A 147 18.43 7.86 -15.63
CA ALA A 147 18.91 7.49 -16.96
C ALA A 147 19.45 8.76 -17.59
N LEU A 148 20.75 8.88 -17.74
CA LEU A 148 21.44 10.12 -18.11
C LEU A 148 22.37 9.87 -19.30
N GLU A 149 22.40 10.83 -20.21
CA GLU A 149 23.35 10.83 -21.31
C GLU A 149 24.75 11.16 -20.78
N VAL A 150 25.73 10.43 -21.28
CA VAL A 150 27.15 10.67 -20.99
C VAL A 150 27.69 11.73 -21.98
N ILE A 151 28.03 12.89 -21.48
CA ILE A 151 28.50 14.01 -22.26
C ILE A 151 30.00 13.86 -22.58
N ASP A 152 30.80 13.44 -21.59
CA ASP A 152 32.24 13.24 -21.76
C ASP A 152 32.79 12.19 -20.80
N VAL A 153 33.95 11.62 -21.14
CA VAL A 153 34.69 10.68 -20.30
C VAL A 153 36.17 11.12 -20.29
N VAL A 154 36.64 11.57 -19.14
CA VAL A 154 38.00 12.12 -18.99
C VAL A 154 38.85 11.19 -18.11
N ASP A 155 40.05 10.89 -18.58
CA ASP A 155 41.07 10.18 -17.82
C ASP A 155 41.61 11.09 -16.70
N THR A 156 41.62 10.60 -15.46
CA THR A 156 42.12 11.38 -14.31
C THR A 156 43.63 11.22 -14.11
N GLY A 157 44.29 10.31 -14.82
CA GLY A 157 45.69 9.96 -14.61
C GLY A 157 45.95 9.09 -13.37
N GLU A 158 44.93 8.87 -12.52
CA GLU A 158 45.07 8.03 -11.34
C GLU A 158 44.86 6.55 -11.68
N LYS A 159 45.69 5.67 -11.12
CA LYS A 159 45.61 4.21 -11.35
C LYS A 159 45.18 3.46 -10.10
N ARG A 160 44.40 2.40 -10.30
CA ARG A 160 44.06 1.41 -9.28
C ARG A 160 44.46 0.00 -9.79
N GLY A 161 45.68 -0.41 -9.47
CA GLY A 161 46.25 -1.63 -10.04
C GLY A 161 46.50 -1.50 -11.54
N LYS A 162 45.81 -2.32 -12.36
CA LYS A 162 45.87 -2.25 -13.82
C LYS A 162 44.88 -1.29 -14.45
N ASP A 163 43.90 -0.82 -13.66
CA ASP A 163 42.82 0.04 -14.14
C ASP A 163 43.14 1.52 -13.91
N THR A 164 42.61 2.37 -14.76
CA THR A 164 42.67 3.85 -14.68
C THR A 164 41.35 4.39 -14.18
N TRP A 165 41.39 5.48 -13.40
CA TRP A 165 40.19 6.21 -13.00
C TRP A 165 39.73 7.15 -14.10
N TYR A 166 38.40 7.10 -14.40
CA TYR A 166 37.75 7.98 -15.36
C TYR A 166 36.66 8.79 -14.67
N ASN A 167 36.60 10.08 -14.98
CA ASN A 167 35.47 10.94 -14.65
C ASN A 167 34.48 10.93 -15.83
N VAL A 168 33.28 10.46 -15.60
CA VAL A 168 32.19 10.40 -16.56
C VAL A 168 31.26 11.57 -16.28
N PHE A 169 31.21 12.54 -17.18
CA PHE A 169 30.34 13.72 -17.07
C PHE A 169 28.98 13.42 -17.64
N LEU A 170 27.93 13.73 -16.85
CA LEU A 170 26.55 13.43 -17.17
C LEU A 170 25.79 14.71 -17.54
N GLU A 171 24.74 14.60 -18.36
CA GLU A 171 23.96 15.74 -18.90
C GLU A 171 23.39 16.68 -17.83
N ASN A 172 23.16 16.17 -16.61
CA ASN A 172 22.65 16.96 -15.48
C ASN A 172 23.76 17.58 -14.61
N GLY A 173 25.01 17.58 -15.06
CA GLY A 173 26.18 18.15 -14.39
C GLY A 173 26.75 17.26 -13.28
N MET A 174 26.20 16.08 -13.01
CA MET A 174 26.80 15.14 -12.06
C MET A 174 28.01 14.42 -12.71
N ILE A 175 28.96 14.03 -11.86
CA ILE A 175 30.16 13.31 -12.27
C ILE A 175 30.16 11.93 -11.64
N TYR A 176 30.21 10.89 -12.49
CA TYR A 176 30.35 9.51 -12.04
C TYR A 176 31.82 9.06 -12.20
N ARG A 177 32.45 8.73 -11.08
CA ARG A 177 33.84 8.27 -11.07
C ARG A 177 33.89 6.74 -11.08
N ARG A 178 34.61 6.15 -12.04
CA ARG A 178 34.79 4.70 -12.17
C ARG A 178 36.17 4.30 -12.58
N THR A 179 36.57 3.05 -12.27
CA THR A 179 37.79 2.42 -12.79
C THR A 179 37.46 1.55 -13.99
N ALA A 180 38.34 1.57 -15.00
CA ALA A 180 38.29 0.67 -16.14
C ALA A 180 39.69 0.44 -16.69
N SER A 181 39.93 -0.70 -17.37
CA SER A 181 41.19 -1.01 -18.04
C SER A 181 41.40 -0.16 -19.29
N GLU A 182 40.30 0.22 -19.95
CA GLU A 182 40.28 1.07 -21.14
C GLU A 182 39.23 2.17 -20.98
N LYS A 183 39.40 3.28 -21.75
CA LYS A 183 38.43 4.38 -21.75
C LYS A 183 37.04 3.88 -22.16
N PRO A 184 36.00 4.03 -21.31
CA PRO A 184 34.66 3.61 -21.66
C PRO A 184 34.12 4.34 -22.90
N ASP A 185 33.64 3.60 -23.88
CA ASP A 185 32.92 4.13 -25.05
C ASP A 185 31.45 4.43 -24.68
N TRP A 186 31.24 5.47 -23.88
CA TRP A 186 29.93 5.86 -23.36
C TRP A 186 29.47 7.24 -23.83
N ILE A 187 30.28 8.03 -24.42
CA ILE A 187 29.96 9.39 -24.92
C ILE A 187 28.77 9.31 -25.88
N GLY A 188 27.76 10.14 -25.65
CA GLY A 188 26.50 10.15 -26.40
C GLY A 188 25.55 8.97 -26.12
N LYS A 189 25.87 8.13 -25.12
CA LYS A 189 25.03 6.99 -24.74
C LYS A 189 24.34 7.27 -23.41
N VAL A 190 23.05 6.97 -23.34
CA VAL A 190 22.30 7.01 -22.07
C VAL A 190 22.70 5.82 -21.19
N LYS A 191 23.11 6.11 -19.96
CA LYS A 191 23.45 5.13 -18.93
C LYS A 191 22.56 5.29 -17.72
N GLU A 192 22.27 4.16 -17.08
CA GLU A 192 21.41 4.08 -15.91
C GLU A 192 22.24 4.04 -14.62
N PHE A 193 21.84 4.84 -13.63
CA PHE A 193 22.53 4.96 -12.35
C PHE A 193 21.53 4.98 -11.19
N ILE A 194 21.92 4.37 -10.07
CA ILE A 194 21.35 4.65 -8.77
C ILE A 194 22.24 5.65 -8.06
N VAL A 195 21.71 6.81 -7.73
CA VAL A 195 22.40 7.85 -6.98
C VAL A 195 21.88 7.87 -5.57
N THR A 196 22.77 7.60 -4.60
CA THR A 196 22.48 7.62 -3.17
C THR A 196 23.02 8.91 -2.58
N THR A 197 22.13 9.67 -1.94
CA THR A 197 22.42 10.91 -1.23
C THR A 197 22.21 10.69 0.27
N PRO A 198 23.24 10.68 1.12
CA PRO A 198 23.07 10.58 2.57
C PRO A 198 22.33 11.81 3.12
N LEU A 199 21.43 11.58 4.07
CA LEU A 199 20.65 12.62 4.74
C LEU A 199 21.12 12.81 6.20
N ASP A 200 20.99 14.02 6.72
CA ASP A 200 21.21 14.32 8.13
C ASP A 200 19.96 13.98 8.98
N GLU A 201 20.00 14.29 10.27
CA GLU A 201 18.90 14.04 11.21
C GLU A 201 17.63 14.85 10.87
N ASN A 202 17.78 15.95 10.11
CA ASN A 202 16.70 16.81 9.66
C ASN A 202 16.19 16.44 8.25
N GLY A 203 16.74 15.38 7.64
CA GLY A 203 16.38 14.94 6.29
C GLY A 203 16.99 15.77 5.16
N MET A 204 17.99 16.64 5.46
CA MET A 204 18.69 17.43 4.46
C MET A 204 19.91 16.69 3.90
N PRO A 205 20.26 16.88 2.61
CA PRO A 205 21.43 16.26 2.01
C PRO A 205 22.74 16.66 2.73
N LYS A 206 23.51 15.65 3.12
CA LYS A 206 24.85 15.88 3.71
C LYS A 206 25.80 16.45 2.67
N LYS A 207 26.60 17.42 3.10
CA LYS A 207 27.65 18.01 2.29
C LYS A 207 29.01 17.39 2.62
N ASP A 208 29.90 17.40 1.68
CA ASP A 208 31.31 17.02 1.86
C ASP A 208 32.13 18.18 2.46
N LYS A 209 33.47 18.01 2.55
CA LYS A 209 34.38 19.02 3.10
C LYS A 209 34.50 20.27 2.24
N GLU A 210 34.10 20.18 0.98
CA GLU A 210 34.17 21.24 -0.03
C GLU A 210 32.82 21.99 -0.16
N GLY A 211 31.79 21.55 0.62
CA GLY A 211 30.46 22.16 0.63
C GLY A 211 29.48 21.60 -0.40
N GLU A 212 29.93 20.66 -1.22
CA GLU A 212 29.12 20.00 -2.24
C GLU A 212 28.26 18.87 -1.66
N ILE A 213 27.11 18.59 -2.29
CA ILE A 213 26.24 17.50 -1.84
C ILE A 213 26.94 16.16 -2.04
N LYS A 214 27.15 15.43 -0.97
CA LYS A 214 27.76 14.10 -1.00
C LYS A 214 26.84 13.13 -1.74
N ARG A 215 27.35 12.50 -2.80
CA ARG A 215 26.62 11.50 -3.59
C ARG A 215 27.50 10.28 -3.85
N SER A 216 26.88 9.11 -3.88
CA SER A 216 27.52 7.89 -4.36
C SER A 216 26.71 7.30 -5.50
N PHE A 217 27.42 6.70 -6.46
CA PHE A 217 26.83 6.18 -7.69
C PHE A 217 27.09 4.68 -7.78
N ARG A 218 26.08 3.94 -8.24
CA ARG A 218 26.22 2.55 -8.64
C ARG A 218 25.37 2.22 -9.85
N MET A 219 25.72 1.17 -10.56
CA MET A 219 24.89 0.67 -11.65
C MET A 219 23.67 -0.07 -11.07
N PRO A 220 22.48 0.07 -11.69
CA PRO A 220 21.27 -0.65 -11.25
C PRO A 220 21.44 -2.15 -11.42
N ASN A 221 20.83 -2.90 -10.51
CA ASN A 221 20.66 -4.36 -10.59
C ASN A 221 19.18 -4.75 -10.63
N SER A 222 18.87 -6.06 -10.62
CA SER A 222 17.50 -6.55 -10.68
C SER A 222 16.66 -6.22 -9.43
N GLU A 223 17.29 -5.89 -8.32
CA GLU A 223 16.61 -5.56 -7.05
C GLU A 223 16.13 -4.10 -7.04
N ASP A 224 16.69 -3.26 -7.91
CA ASP A 224 16.35 -1.84 -8.02
C ASP A 224 15.08 -1.54 -8.82
N TRP A 225 14.30 -2.58 -9.15
CA TRP A 225 13.07 -2.44 -9.95
C TRP A 225 12.08 -1.42 -9.35
N GLY A 226 12.04 -1.29 -8.02
CA GLY A 226 11.18 -0.32 -7.33
C GLY A 226 11.56 1.12 -7.62
N LEU A 227 12.85 1.46 -7.59
CA LEU A 227 13.35 2.79 -7.92
C LEU A 227 13.13 3.13 -9.40
N GLN A 228 13.31 2.15 -10.28
CA GLN A 228 13.04 2.30 -11.70
C GLN A 228 11.53 2.50 -11.97
N LYS A 229 10.67 1.79 -11.26
CA LYS A 229 9.22 1.98 -11.32
C LYS A 229 8.85 3.41 -10.97
N ILE A 230 9.33 3.93 -9.83
CA ILE A 230 9.07 5.30 -9.37
C ILE A 230 9.52 6.32 -10.43
N LYS A 231 10.74 6.15 -11.00
CA LYS A 231 11.22 7.04 -12.06
C LYS A 231 10.29 7.03 -13.27
N THR A 232 9.93 5.84 -13.77
CA THR A 232 9.06 5.70 -14.94
C THR A 232 7.69 6.34 -14.70
N GLU A 233 7.11 6.14 -13.52
CA GLU A 233 5.83 6.75 -13.15
C GLU A 233 5.91 8.26 -13.07
N ASN A 234 6.98 8.80 -12.49
CA ASN A 234 7.23 10.24 -12.44
C ASN A 234 7.39 10.83 -13.84
N ASP A 235 8.14 10.18 -14.73
CA ASP A 235 8.32 10.62 -16.11
C ASP A 235 6.98 10.67 -16.87
N ILE A 236 6.13 9.66 -16.70
CA ILE A 236 4.80 9.61 -17.30
C ILE A 236 3.90 10.72 -16.71
N HIS A 237 3.87 10.89 -15.39
CA HIS A 237 3.11 11.95 -14.75
C HIS A 237 3.54 13.36 -15.19
N GLN A 238 4.84 13.60 -15.25
CA GLN A 238 5.40 14.89 -15.70
C GLN A 238 5.08 15.18 -17.18
N SER A 239 5.02 14.13 -18.00
CA SER A 239 4.65 14.28 -19.42
C SER A 239 3.17 14.66 -19.63
N GLY A 240 2.31 14.41 -18.66
CA GLY A 240 0.85 14.56 -18.77
C GLY A 240 0.17 13.59 -19.74
N LEU A 241 0.91 12.54 -20.18
CA LEU A 241 0.44 11.56 -21.15
C LEU A 241 -0.05 10.28 -20.44
N THR A 242 -0.88 9.52 -21.14
CA THR A 242 -1.18 8.15 -20.74
C THR A 242 0.02 7.22 -21.03
N ILE A 243 0.01 6.01 -20.48
CA ILE A 243 1.10 5.05 -20.70
C ILE A 243 1.28 4.73 -22.19
N GLY A 244 0.17 4.52 -22.92
CA GLY A 244 0.20 4.23 -24.35
C GLY A 244 0.76 5.38 -25.17
N GLU A 245 0.34 6.60 -24.89
CA GLU A 245 0.86 7.81 -25.52
C GLU A 245 2.35 8.02 -25.21
N TYR A 246 2.76 7.86 -23.95
CA TYR A 246 4.14 7.99 -23.52
C TYR A 246 5.05 7.00 -24.26
N ILE A 247 4.65 5.73 -24.32
CA ILE A 247 5.42 4.71 -25.05
C ILE A 247 5.50 5.04 -26.53
N PHE A 248 4.38 5.41 -27.16
CA PHE A 248 4.36 5.74 -28.59
C PHE A 248 5.23 6.95 -28.91
N ARG A 249 5.14 8.02 -28.10
CA ARG A 249 6.01 9.21 -28.25
C ARG A 249 7.48 8.88 -28.11
N ALA A 250 7.84 8.07 -27.12
CA ALA A 250 9.22 7.66 -26.93
C ALA A 250 9.76 6.80 -28.08
N LEU A 251 8.91 5.95 -28.69
CA LEU A 251 9.25 5.19 -29.90
C LEU A 251 9.44 6.10 -31.12
N LEU A 252 8.62 7.13 -31.27
CA LEU A 252 8.79 8.13 -32.32
C LEU A 252 10.11 8.89 -32.17
N GLN A 253 10.47 9.26 -30.94
CA GLN A 253 11.72 9.99 -30.67
C GLN A 253 12.97 9.10 -30.85
N ASN A 254 12.90 7.82 -30.45
CA ASN A 254 14.00 6.88 -30.56
C ASN A 254 13.51 5.48 -30.97
N PRO A 255 13.31 5.23 -32.28
CA PRO A 255 12.83 3.95 -32.79
C PRO A 255 13.74 2.74 -32.52
N LYS A 256 15.01 2.98 -32.17
CA LYS A 256 15.96 1.92 -31.79
C LYS A 256 15.81 1.46 -30.34
N GLN A 257 14.99 2.15 -29.57
CA GLN A 257 14.79 1.86 -28.16
C GLN A 257 13.95 0.57 -27.95
N LYS A 258 14.37 -0.26 -27.00
CA LYS A 258 13.61 -1.45 -26.61
C LYS A 258 12.48 -1.05 -25.67
N ILE A 259 11.23 -1.40 -26.01
CA ILE A 259 10.07 -1.17 -25.16
C ILE A 259 10.16 -2.00 -23.87
N ILE A 260 10.46 -3.30 -24.01
CA ILE A 260 10.57 -4.23 -22.87
C ILE A 260 11.97 -4.16 -22.31
N GLY A 261 12.10 -3.75 -21.07
CA GLY A 261 13.36 -3.68 -20.34
C GLY A 261 14.13 -2.37 -20.49
N GLY A 262 13.70 -1.45 -21.36
CA GLY A 262 14.36 -0.15 -21.54
C GLY A 262 13.46 1.03 -21.21
N LEU A 263 12.25 1.08 -21.79
CA LEU A 263 11.37 2.23 -21.68
C LEU A 263 10.42 2.16 -20.49
N VAL A 264 9.70 1.03 -20.37
CA VAL A 264 8.71 0.80 -19.31
C VAL A 264 8.88 -0.62 -18.81
N ARG A 265 9.47 -0.80 -17.63
CA ARG A 265 9.62 -2.13 -17.04
C ARG A 265 8.40 -2.50 -16.21
N VAL A 266 8.01 -1.64 -15.30
CA VAL A 266 6.88 -1.85 -14.40
C VAL A 266 6.18 -0.52 -14.20
N VAL A 267 4.86 -0.49 -14.33
CA VAL A 267 4.01 0.69 -14.09
C VAL A 267 2.86 0.29 -13.18
N GLU A 268 2.42 1.20 -12.34
CA GLU A 268 1.31 0.98 -11.43
C GLU A 268 0.00 0.69 -12.19
N ARG A 269 -0.78 -0.24 -11.64
CA ARG A 269 -2.03 -0.71 -12.26
C ARG A 269 -3.05 0.40 -12.45
N ASP A 270 -3.10 1.36 -11.53
CA ASP A 270 -4.10 2.42 -11.60
C ASP A 270 -3.88 3.36 -12.79
N MET A 271 -2.63 3.56 -13.21
CA MET A 271 -2.33 4.29 -14.46
C MET A 271 -2.89 3.56 -15.70
N TYR A 272 -2.81 2.22 -15.73
CA TYR A 272 -3.45 1.42 -16.79
C TYR A 272 -4.97 1.46 -16.73
N LYS A 273 -5.56 1.47 -15.53
CA LYS A 273 -7.01 1.61 -15.36
C LYS A 273 -7.50 2.97 -15.85
N ASP A 274 -6.77 4.02 -15.53
CA ASP A 274 -7.15 5.38 -15.91
C ASP A 274 -7.06 5.59 -17.42
N GLU A 275 -6.03 5.09 -18.06
CA GLU A 275 -5.94 5.12 -19.53
C GLU A 275 -7.09 4.34 -20.18
N LEU A 276 -7.34 3.10 -19.73
CA LEU A 276 -8.42 2.29 -20.31
C LEU A 276 -9.79 2.93 -20.07
N ARG A 277 -10.00 3.58 -18.90
CA ARG A 277 -11.24 4.33 -18.64
C ARG A 277 -11.42 5.47 -19.63
N GLN A 278 -10.38 6.27 -19.87
CA GLN A 278 -10.42 7.37 -20.84
C GLN A 278 -10.72 6.86 -22.25
N ILE A 279 -10.07 5.78 -22.67
CA ILE A 279 -10.33 5.13 -23.97
C ILE A 279 -11.79 4.70 -24.07
N LEU A 280 -12.31 3.96 -23.10
CA LEU A 280 -13.69 3.44 -23.13
C LEU A 280 -14.72 4.57 -23.13
N GLU A 281 -14.53 5.59 -22.28
CA GLU A 281 -15.44 6.74 -22.25
C GLU A 281 -15.45 7.50 -23.60
N LYS A 282 -14.28 7.67 -24.21
CA LYS A 282 -14.21 8.31 -25.53
C LYS A 282 -14.82 7.43 -26.61
N GLN A 283 -14.54 6.13 -26.62
CA GLN A 283 -15.04 5.22 -27.66
C GLN A 283 -16.55 4.92 -27.55
N LYS A 284 -17.20 5.22 -26.43
CA LYS A 284 -18.66 5.23 -26.33
C LYS A 284 -19.32 6.17 -27.37
N GLU A 285 -18.64 7.25 -27.77
CA GLU A 285 -19.15 8.16 -28.80
C GLU A 285 -19.25 7.49 -30.17
N PHE A 286 -18.38 6.55 -30.47
CA PHE A 286 -18.18 5.99 -31.81
C PHE A 286 -18.62 4.53 -31.95
N ILE A 287 -18.58 3.74 -30.87
CA ILE A 287 -18.91 2.31 -30.86
C ILE A 287 -20.25 2.12 -30.13
N PRO A 288 -21.37 1.92 -30.88
CA PRO A 288 -22.72 1.84 -30.30
C PRO A 288 -22.87 0.73 -29.25
N GLN A 289 -22.17 -0.40 -29.43
CA GLN A 289 -22.20 -1.55 -28.51
C GLN A 289 -21.82 -1.19 -27.08
N LEU A 290 -20.96 -0.17 -26.88
CA LEU A 290 -20.56 0.28 -25.54
C LEU A 290 -21.67 1.01 -24.78
N ARG A 291 -22.73 1.45 -25.48
CA ARG A 291 -23.90 2.18 -24.90
C ARG A 291 -25.17 1.33 -24.89
N ASP A 292 -25.13 0.14 -25.45
CA ASP A 292 -26.29 -0.74 -25.55
C ASP A 292 -26.59 -1.39 -24.21
N ALA A 293 -27.67 -0.91 -23.55
CA ALA A 293 -28.09 -1.39 -22.24
C ALA A 293 -28.59 -2.85 -22.27
N GLN A 294 -29.24 -3.27 -23.38
CA GLN A 294 -29.71 -4.64 -23.51
C GLN A 294 -28.52 -5.60 -23.69
N LEU A 295 -27.57 -5.24 -24.53
CA LEU A 295 -26.34 -6.00 -24.71
C LEU A 295 -25.54 -6.10 -23.40
N TYR A 296 -25.50 -5.01 -22.60
CA TYR A 296 -24.90 -5.06 -21.28
C TYR A 296 -25.60 -6.05 -20.36
N ALA A 297 -26.95 -6.02 -20.32
CA ALA A 297 -27.74 -6.96 -19.53
C ALA A 297 -27.49 -8.42 -19.95
N ASP A 298 -27.39 -8.70 -21.24
CA ASP A 298 -27.08 -10.03 -21.78
C ASP A 298 -25.67 -10.49 -21.36
N CYS A 299 -24.68 -9.59 -21.40
CA CYS A 299 -23.31 -9.87 -20.97
C CYS A 299 -23.22 -10.21 -19.47
N ILE A 300 -23.87 -9.45 -18.60
CA ILE A 300 -23.87 -9.77 -17.16
C ILE A 300 -24.68 -11.02 -16.84
N ALA A 301 -25.75 -11.31 -17.58
CA ALA A 301 -26.50 -12.56 -17.47
C ALA A 301 -25.63 -13.76 -17.82
N GLU A 302 -24.88 -13.69 -18.93
CA GLU A 302 -23.95 -14.74 -19.35
C GLU A 302 -22.81 -14.96 -18.33
N LEU A 303 -22.24 -13.88 -17.78
CA LEU A 303 -21.12 -13.98 -16.84
C LEU A 303 -21.53 -14.47 -15.45
N TYR A 304 -22.75 -14.17 -15.00
CA TYR A 304 -23.22 -14.38 -13.63
C TYR A 304 -24.51 -15.21 -13.57
N GLN A 305 -24.60 -16.29 -14.37
CA GLN A 305 -25.76 -17.18 -14.44
C GLN A 305 -26.22 -17.71 -13.05
N HIS A 306 -25.25 -17.99 -12.17
CA HIS A 306 -25.50 -18.58 -10.84
C HIS A 306 -25.33 -17.58 -9.68
N ASN A 307 -25.28 -16.29 -9.96
CA ASN A 307 -25.12 -15.25 -8.93
C ASN A 307 -26.04 -14.05 -9.21
N GLU A 308 -27.32 -14.26 -8.96
CA GLU A 308 -28.36 -13.27 -9.21
C GLU A 308 -28.17 -12.01 -8.35
N ALA A 309 -27.85 -12.16 -7.07
CA ALA A 309 -27.63 -11.03 -6.18
C ALA A 309 -26.55 -10.08 -6.70
N TYR A 310 -25.44 -10.64 -7.21
CA TYR A 310 -24.38 -9.82 -7.78
C TYR A 310 -24.83 -9.18 -9.11
N ARG A 311 -25.49 -9.93 -9.97
CA ARG A 311 -26.03 -9.43 -11.24
C ARG A 311 -26.97 -8.22 -11.01
N LEU A 312 -27.87 -8.30 -10.03
CA LEU A 312 -28.75 -7.19 -9.66
C LEU A 312 -27.96 -5.97 -9.13
N SER A 313 -26.90 -6.20 -8.36
CA SER A 313 -26.07 -5.12 -7.80
C SER A 313 -25.32 -4.31 -8.86
N ILE A 314 -25.06 -4.88 -10.04
CA ILE A 314 -24.35 -4.23 -11.14
C ILE A 314 -25.26 -3.90 -12.34
N ALA A 315 -26.55 -4.21 -12.27
CA ALA A 315 -27.50 -4.01 -13.39
C ALA A 315 -27.56 -2.56 -13.88
N ASN A 316 -27.37 -1.58 -13.00
CA ASN A 316 -27.36 -0.15 -13.32
C ASN A 316 -25.96 0.41 -13.66
N ARG A 317 -24.97 -0.45 -13.88
CA ARG A 317 -23.63 -0.10 -14.35
C ARG A 317 -23.55 -0.16 -15.88
N ASP A 318 -22.35 0.03 -16.42
CA ASP A 318 -22.09 0.06 -17.85
C ASP A 318 -20.89 -0.83 -18.25
N PHE A 319 -20.58 -0.86 -19.55
CA PHE A 319 -19.44 -1.61 -20.07
C PHE A 319 -18.10 -1.13 -19.53
N THR A 320 -17.93 0.16 -19.22
CA THR A 320 -16.70 0.66 -18.57
C THR A 320 -16.51 -0.02 -17.23
N TYR A 321 -17.56 -0.07 -16.40
CA TYR A 321 -17.50 -0.77 -15.11
C TYR A 321 -17.17 -2.26 -15.28
N LEU A 322 -17.90 -2.95 -16.17
CA LEU A 322 -17.74 -4.39 -16.40
C LEU A 322 -16.32 -4.75 -16.86
N LEU A 323 -15.82 -4.03 -17.86
CA LEU A 323 -14.50 -4.30 -18.44
C LEU A 323 -13.36 -3.97 -17.48
N LEU A 324 -13.45 -2.83 -16.77
CA LEU A 324 -12.42 -2.43 -15.82
C LEU A 324 -12.44 -3.27 -14.54
N ASN A 325 -13.57 -3.32 -13.83
CA ASN A 325 -13.60 -3.84 -12.47
C ASN A 325 -13.86 -5.35 -12.41
N ASP A 326 -14.73 -5.86 -13.27
CA ASP A 326 -15.16 -7.26 -13.21
C ASP A 326 -14.36 -8.20 -14.11
N ILE A 327 -13.66 -7.66 -15.12
CA ILE A 327 -12.92 -8.49 -16.07
C ILE A 327 -11.43 -8.18 -16.00
N ILE A 328 -10.95 -7.08 -16.59
CA ILE A 328 -9.52 -6.86 -16.84
C ILE A 328 -8.75 -6.68 -15.55
N PHE A 329 -9.23 -5.80 -14.66
CA PHE A 329 -8.57 -5.55 -13.38
C PHE A 329 -9.24 -6.27 -12.20
N TYR A 330 -10.11 -7.25 -12.49
CA TYR A 330 -10.74 -8.05 -11.45
C TYR A 330 -9.73 -8.64 -10.48
N GLN A 331 -9.98 -8.41 -9.21
CA GLN A 331 -9.28 -9.04 -8.09
C GLN A 331 -10.28 -9.84 -7.27
N ARG A 332 -9.99 -11.12 -7.12
CA ARG A 332 -10.79 -11.95 -6.22
C ARG A 332 -10.64 -11.40 -4.81
N PRO A 333 -11.75 -11.12 -4.10
CA PRO A 333 -11.68 -10.75 -2.70
C PRO A 333 -10.88 -11.79 -1.91
N LEU A 334 -10.06 -11.32 -0.98
CA LEU A 334 -9.38 -12.21 -0.06
C LEU A 334 -10.43 -13.00 0.73
N LYS A 335 -10.16 -14.28 0.98
CA LYS A 335 -11.01 -15.04 1.90
C LYS A 335 -11.05 -14.32 3.25
N SER A 336 -12.24 -14.23 3.82
CA SER A 336 -12.39 -13.75 5.19
C SER A 336 -11.46 -14.53 6.12
N LYS A 337 -10.68 -13.83 6.92
CA LYS A 337 -9.84 -14.44 7.97
C LYS A 337 -10.65 -14.83 9.21
N LYS A 338 -11.97 -14.64 9.19
CA LYS A 338 -12.85 -14.86 10.33
C LYS A 338 -12.72 -16.26 10.96
N SER A 339 -12.47 -17.29 10.14
CA SER A 339 -12.23 -18.66 10.63
C SER A 339 -10.87 -18.86 11.30
N MET A 340 -9.94 -17.91 11.14
CA MET A 340 -8.60 -17.93 11.74
C MET A 340 -8.52 -17.07 13.00
N ILE A 341 -9.59 -16.35 13.33
CA ILE A 341 -9.66 -15.53 14.54
C ILE A 341 -10.17 -16.43 15.66
N ASP A 342 -9.45 -16.46 16.77
CA ASP A 342 -9.82 -17.22 17.95
C ASP A 342 -11.12 -16.71 18.57
N GLU A 343 -11.78 -17.56 19.29
CA GLU A 343 -13.00 -17.26 20.00
C GLU A 343 -12.69 -16.75 21.42
N CYS A 344 -13.41 -15.71 21.83
CA CYS A 344 -13.30 -15.17 23.19
C CYS A 344 -13.80 -16.21 24.20
N PRO A 345 -13.02 -16.55 25.23
CA PRO A 345 -13.45 -17.53 26.21
C PRO A 345 -14.57 -17.04 27.13
N TYR A 346 -14.73 -15.72 27.28
CA TYR A 346 -15.65 -15.11 28.28
C TYR A 346 -16.99 -14.68 27.71
N GLU A 347 -17.11 -14.47 26.40
CA GLU A 347 -18.31 -13.89 25.81
C GLU A 347 -18.87 -14.74 24.68
N TYR A 348 -20.20 -14.89 24.71
CA TYR A 348 -20.93 -15.63 23.70
C TYR A 348 -22.28 -14.96 23.40
N HIS A 349 -22.85 -15.26 22.23
CA HIS A 349 -24.24 -15.00 21.90
C HIS A 349 -25.05 -16.27 22.05
N GLU A 350 -26.19 -16.18 22.70
CA GLU A 350 -27.18 -17.24 22.74
C GLU A 350 -28.11 -17.10 21.52
N TYR A 351 -28.38 -18.19 20.86
CA TYR A 351 -29.31 -18.25 19.74
C TYR A 351 -30.10 -19.54 19.80
N LYS A 352 -31.35 -19.51 19.29
CA LYS A 352 -32.14 -20.71 19.13
C LYS A 352 -31.85 -21.35 17.79
N ASP A 353 -31.58 -22.65 17.78
CA ASP A 353 -31.41 -23.42 16.55
C ASP A 353 -32.77 -23.75 15.91
N GLU A 354 -32.75 -24.46 14.77
CA GLU A 354 -33.94 -24.87 14.02
C GLU A 354 -34.89 -25.75 14.83
N ASN A 355 -34.42 -26.39 15.91
CA ASN A 355 -35.19 -27.24 16.81
C ASN A 355 -35.69 -26.47 18.04
N GLY A 356 -35.40 -25.15 18.15
CA GLY A 356 -35.77 -24.32 19.29
C GLY A 356 -34.85 -24.45 20.51
N GLU A 357 -33.76 -25.22 20.42
CA GLU A 357 -32.76 -25.35 21.47
C GLU A 357 -31.87 -24.13 21.56
N THR A 358 -31.61 -23.65 22.79
CA THR A 358 -30.68 -22.53 23.01
C THR A 358 -29.26 -23.01 22.90
N LYS A 359 -28.55 -22.49 21.89
CA LYS A 359 -27.11 -22.75 21.65
C LYS A 359 -26.28 -21.50 21.90
N LYS A 360 -25.01 -21.71 22.31
CA LYS A 360 -24.04 -20.65 22.56
C LYS A 360 -23.04 -20.59 21.40
N ARG A 361 -22.78 -19.40 20.89
CA ARG A 361 -21.74 -19.13 19.92
C ARG A 361 -20.80 -18.10 20.48
N HIS A 362 -19.55 -18.47 20.70
CA HIS A 362 -18.52 -17.54 21.18
C HIS A 362 -18.27 -16.39 20.22
N ILE A 363 -18.05 -15.20 20.77
CA ILE A 363 -17.74 -13.99 20.03
C ILE A 363 -16.25 -14.03 19.66
N LYS A 364 -15.91 -13.57 18.45
CA LYS A 364 -14.51 -13.54 17.99
C LYS A 364 -13.70 -12.45 18.71
N CYS A 365 -12.43 -12.75 18.93
CA CYS A 365 -11.47 -11.81 19.49
C CYS A 365 -11.24 -10.62 18.55
N ILE A 366 -10.90 -9.45 19.10
CA ILE A 366 -10.61 -8.26 18.30
C ILE A 366 -9.13 -8.18 17.91
N SER A 367 -8.83 -7.36 16.88
CA SER A 367 -7.46 -7.09 16.45
C SER A 367 -6.67 -6.42 17.57
N LYS A 368 -5.37 -6.76 17.67
CA LYS A 368 -4.45 -6.07 18.60
C LYS A 368 -4.29 -4.58 18.28
N SER A 369 -4.49 -4.17 17.01
CA SER A 369 -4.46 -2.76 16.62
C SER A 369 -5.74 -1.99 16.98
N HIS A 370 -6.80 -2.66 17.42
CA HIS A 370 -8.08 -2.01 17.78
C HIS A 370 -7.88 -1.04 18.97
N PRO A 371 -8.41 0.20 18.94
CA PRO A 371 -8.26 1.16 20.03
C PRO A 371 -8.61 0.61 21.42
N LEU A 372 -9.73 -0.12 21.54
CA LEU A 372 -10.09 -0.78 22.80
C LEU A 372 -9.05 -1.79 23.30
N TYR A 373 -8.44 -2.55 22.39
CA TYR A 373 -7.39 -3.50 22.78
C TYR A 373 -6.12 -2.75 23.22
N GLN A 374 -5.78 -1.67 22.54
CA GLN A 374 -4.62 -0.85 22.90
C GLN A 374 -4.83 -0.18 24.27
N GLU A 375 -6.02 0.35 24.54
CA GLU A 375 -6.38 0.90 25.83
C GLU A 375 -6.30 -0.16 26.95
N PHE A 376 -6.93 -1.32 26.73
CA PHE A 376 -6.87 -2.44 27.66
C PHE A 376 -5.43 -2.84 28.00
N ARG A 377 -4.59 -3.03 26.99
CA ARG A 377 -3.22 -3.43 27.18
C ARG A 377 -2.38 -2.36 27.89
N LEU A 378 -2.64 -1.10 27.61
CA LEU A 378 -1.95 0.02 28.25
C LEU A 378 -2.33 0.13 29.74
N TRP A 379 -3.62 -0.02 30.08
CA TRP A 379 -4.04 -0.10 31.48
C TRP A 379 -3.43 -1.29 32.20
N GLN A 380 -3.32 -2.43 31.53
CA GLN A 380 -2.64 -3.59 32.07
C GLN A 380 -1.17 -3.29 32.40
N PHE A 381 -0.48 -2.56 31.53
CA PHE A 381 0.89 -2.11 31.79
C PHE A 381 0.94 -1.14 32.99
N VAL A 382 0.09 -0.12 33.02
CA VAL A 382 0.06 0.89 34.08
C VAL A 382 -0.25 0.26 35.44
N ASN A 383 -1.22 -0.64 35.52
CA ASN A 383 -1.61 -1.27 36.78
C ASN A 383 -0.59 -2.28 37.31
N ASN A 384 0.14 -2.94 36.41
CA ASN A 384 1.20 -3.88 36.78
C ASN A 384 2.57 -3.22 36.96
N LEU A 385 2.70 -1.92 36.66
CA LEU A 385 3.95 -1.20 36.84
C LEU A 385 4.30 -1.07 38.31
N LYS A 386 5.50 -1.53 38.66
CA LYS A 386 6.11 -1.32 39.97
C LYS A 386 7.45 -0.65 39.82
N ILE A 387 7.79 0.19 40.78
CA ILE A 387 9.05 0.92 40.83
C ILE A 387 9.77 0.55 42.13
N TYR A 388 11.02 0.15 41.97
CA TYR A 388 11.89 -0.27 43.06
C TYR A 388 13.09 0.63 43.17
N THR A 389 13.63 0.74 44.38
CA THR A 389 14.93 1.39 44.61
C THR A 389 16.03 0.58 43.94
N SER A 390 17.06 1.27 43.44
CA SER A 390 18.29 0.61 42.97
C SER A 390 19.50 1.43 43.39
N GLY A 391 20.51 0.78 43.90
CA GLY A 391 21.71 1.49 44.31
C GLY A 391 22.60 0.68 45.25
N LYS A 392 23.59 1.37 45.82
CA LYS A 392 24.46 0.85 46.87
C LYS A 392 24.41 1.80 48.04
N ASP A 393 24.51 1.25 49.26
CA ASP A 393 24.64 2.04 50.46
C ASP A 393 26.01 2.77 50.53
N ALA A 394 26.22 3.56 51.55
CA ALA A 394 27.49 4.26 51.78
C ALA A 394 28.72 3.32 51.91
N GLU A 395 28.46 2.08 52.27
CA GLU A 395 29.46 1.01 52.46
C GLU A 395 29.65 0.17 51.16
N GLY A 396 28.92 0.52 50.06
CA GLY A 396 29.02 -0.12 48.76
C GLY A 396 28.28 -1.48 48.63
N ARG A 397 27.42 -1.84 49.61
CA ARG A 397 26.55 -2.99 49.58
C ARG A 397 25.32 -2.68 48.72
N GLU A 398 24.81 -3.67 47.94
CA GLU A 398 23.56 -3.49 47.17
C GLU A 398 22.39 -3.26 48.15
N ILE A 399 21.61 -2.22 47.88
CA ILE A 399 20.37 -1.92 48.60
C ILE A 399 19.30 -2.87 48.10
N ASP A 400 18.57 -3.54 48.98
CA ASP A 400 17.44 -4.38 48.65
C ASP A 400 16.42 -3.61 47.83
N ASP A 401 15.82 -4.27 46.83
CA ASP A 401 14.77 -3.69 45.99
C ASP A 401 13.51 -3.41 46.82
N ILE A 402 13.35 -2.20 47.24
CA ILE A 402 12.17 -1.74 48.01
C ILE A 402 11.14 -1.22 47.02
N ASP A 403 9.91 -1.70 47.12
CA ASP A 403 8.76 -1.21 46.32
C ASP A 403 8.38 0.19 46.80
N VAL A 404 8.65 1.19 45.94
CA VAL A 404 8.33 2.60 46.16
C VAL A 404 7.27 3.10 45.17
N THR A 405 6.50 2.20 44.62
CA THR A 405 5.46 2.52 43.62
C THR A 405 4.48 3.55 44.13
N SER A 406 4.08 3.47 45.41
CA SER A 406 3.15 4.43 46.03
C SER A 406 3.68 5.86 46.11
N ASP A 407 5.02 6.06 46.09
CA ASP A 407 5.60 7.40 46.08
C ASP A 407 5.47 8.09 44.70
N PHE A 408 5.38 7.30 43.64
CA PHE A 408 5.25 7.75 42.25
C PHE A 408 3.81 7.72 41.73
N LEU A 409 3.04 6.75 42.16
CA LEU A 409 1.66 6.46 41.71
C LEU A 409 0.76 6.21 42.93
N PRO A 410 0.50 7.24 43.76
CA PRO A 410 -0.21 7.09 45.02
C PRO A 410 -1.71 6.80 44.87
N ASP A 411 -2.31 7.24 43.77
CA ASP A 411 -3.76 7.22 43.56
C ASP A 411 -4.15 6.92 42.10
N GLU A 412 -5.45 6.83 41.87
CA GLU A 412 -6.02 6.61 40.54
C GLU A 412 -5.70 7.75 39.59
N GLU A 413 -5.68 8.99 40.06
CA GLU A 413 -5.38 10.17 39.25
C GLU A 413 -3.97 10.14 38.69
N SER A 414 -2.99 9.79 39.52
CA SER A 414 -1.59 9.65 39.09
C SER A 414 -1.41 8.54 38.05
N ARG A 415 -2.14 7.43 38.19
CA ARG A 415 -2.17 6.36 37.20
C ARG A 415 -2.82 6.78 35.88
N ALA A 416 -3.93 7.53 35.96
CA ALA A 416 -4.59 8.05 34.78
C ALA A 416 -3.72 9.09 34.05
N ASN A 417 -2.99 9.94 34.77
CA ASN A 417 -2.04 10.87 34.16
C ASN A 417 -0.89 10.14 33.48
N LEU A 418 -0.40 9.05 34.06
CA LEU A 418 0.59 8.17 33.42
C LEU A 418 0.02 7.50 32.16
N PHE A 419 -1.21 7.01 32.24
CA PHE A 419 -1.89 6.44 31.07
C PHE A 419 -1.99 7.46 29.93
N ASP A 420 -2.45 8.66 30.20
CA ASP A 420 -2.59 9.72 29.20
C ASP A 420 -1.24 10.07 28.54
N PHE A 421 -0.17 10.15 29.33
CA PHE A 421 1.19 10.35 28.80
C PHE A 421 1.64 9.22 27.87
N LEU A 422 1.35 7.96 28.22
CA LEU A 422 1.74 6.78 27.45
C LEU A 422 0.84 6.53 26.24
N ASN A 423 -0.38 7.06 26.24
CA ASN A 423 -1.37 6.79 25.21
C ASN A 423 -1.01 7.37 23.83
N ASP A 424 -0.19 8.43 23.80
CA ASP A 424 0.23 9.10 22.55
C ASP A 424 1.59 8.63 22.03
N ILE A 425 2.20 7.63 22.66
CA ILE A 425 3.52 7.11 22.26
C ILE A 425 3.47 5.62 21.93
N THR A 426 4.35 5.20 21.03
CA THR A 426 4.38 3.79 20.58
C THR A 426 5.07 2.86 21.57
N ASN A 427 6.17 3.30 22.16
CA ASN A 427 7.01 2.50 23.04
C ASN A 427 7.65 3.36 24.10
N ILE A 428 8.02 2.77 25.24
CA ILE A 428 8.77 3.43 26.31
C ILE A 428 9.89 2.53 26.85
N LYS A 429 11.00 3.15 27.23
CA LYS A 429 12.09 2.52 28.00
C LYS A 429 12.04 2.97 29.44
N GLN A 430 12.61 2.17 30.34
CA GLN A 430 12.73 2.51 31.75
C GLN A 430 13.32 3.91 31.96
N ASP A 431 14.48 4.19 31.37
CA ASP A 431 15.16 5.48 31.50
C ASP A 431 14.28 6.66 31.06
N GLU A 432 13.50 6.46 29.98
CA GLU A 432 12.59 7.49 29.46
C GLU A 432 11.42 7.73 30.41
N LEU A 433 10.83 6.67 30.94
CA LEU A 433 9.74 6.78 31.93
C LEU A 433 10.22 7.52 33.18
N LEU A 434 11.35 7.09 33.75
CA LEU A 434 11.89 7.67 34.96
C LEU A 434 12.34 9.13 34.77
N THR A 435 12.99 9.46 33.67
CA THR A 435 13.54 10.81 33.44
C THR A 435 12.54 11.78 32.81
N LYS A 436 11.76 11.34 31.81
CA LYS A 436 10.83 12.22 31.08
C LYS A 436 9.50 12.41 31.80
N TYR A 437 8.94 11.37 32.39
CA TYR A 437 7.66 11.45 33.10
C TYR A 437 7.85 11.76 34.58
N PHE A 438 8.58 10.92 35.33
CA PHE A 438 8.80 11.13 36.76
C PHE A 438 9.88 12.17 37.09
N LYS A 439 10.51 12.77 36.06
CA LYS A 439 11.49 13.87 36.19
C LYS A 439 12.69 13.54 37.09
N ILE A 440 13.08 12.29 37.20
CA ILE A 440 14.24 11.85 37.97
C ILE A 440 15.51 12.30 37.27
N LYS A 441 16.38 12.98 37.99
CA LYS A 441 17.67 13.46 37.46
C LYS A 441 18.63 12.27 37.28
N LYS A 442 19.18 12.13 36.10
CA LYS A 442 20.21 11.13 35.84
C LYS A 442 21.50 11.55 36.56
N PRO A 443 22.10 10.64 37.37
CA PRO A 443 23.35 10.97 38.07
C PRO A 443 24.48 11.27 37.07
N LYS A 444 25.38 12.20 37.43
CA LYS A 444 26.55 12.53 36.61
C LYS A 444 27.64 11.47 36.79
N GLY A 445 28.20 10.95 35.70
CA GLY A 445 29.30 9.99 35.72
C GLY A 445 29.20 8.95 34.63
N LYS A 446 30.35 8.45 34.15
CA LYS A 446 30.39 7.40 33.12
C LYS A 446 29.91 6.08 33.76
N GLY A 447 28.73 5.59 33.28
CA GLY A 447 28.12 4.35 33.79
C GLY A 447 27.23 4.53 35.05
N ALA A 448 26.91 5.77 35.44
CA ALA A 448 26.00 6.04 36.56
C ALA A 448 24.58 5.51 36.23
N LYS A 449 24.07 4.64 37.08
CA LYS A 449 22.71 4.09 36.98
C LYS A 449 21.70 5.02 37.66
N LEU A 450 20.45 4.98 37.20
CA LEU A 450 19.33 5.63 37.88
C LEU A 450 19.10 5.02 39.27
N PRO A 451 18.65 5.78 40.26
CA PRO A 451 18.42 5.28 41.63
C PRO A 451 17.15 4.39 41.74
N TYR A 452 16.42 4.23 40.66
CA TYR A 452 15.20 3.42 40.59
C TYR A 452 15.19 2.57 39.36
N HIS A 453 14.45 1.45 39.40
CA HIS A 453 14.16 0.61 38.27
C HIS A 453 12.71 0.09 38.34
N TRP A 454 12.19 -0.30 37.20
CA TRP A 454 10.86 -0.90 37.11
C TRP A 454 10.91 -2.43 37.24
N ASN A 455 9.76 -3.05 37.41
CA ASN A 455 9.63 -4.53 37.51
C ASN A 455 9.76 -5.27 36.17
N TYR A 456 9.91 -4.56 35.05
CA TYR A 456 10.12 -5.14 33.73
C TYR A 456 11.62 -5.23 33.41
N VAL A 457 11.96 -5.94 32.30
CA VAL A 457 13.36 -6.03 31.84
C VAL A 457 13.88 -4.64 31.49
N GLN A 458 14.99 -4.24 32.13
CA GLN A 458 15.49 -2.85 32.12
C GLN A 458 15.91 -2.36 30.72
N ASP A 459 16.58 -3.22 29.94
CA ASP A 459 17.10 -2.85 28.60
C ASP A 459 16.07 -3.01 27.48
N ARG A 460 14.86 -3.45 27.81
CA ARG A 460 13.81 -3.70 26.83
C ARG A 460 12.89 -2.48 26.67
N GLN A 461 12.52 -2.21 25.42
CA GLN A 461 11.41 -1.30 25.09
C GLN A 461 10.08 -2.01 25.29
N TYR A 462 9.14 -1.39 25.97
CA TYR A 462 7.80 -1.89 26.15
C TYR A 462 6.81 -1.09 25.28
N PRO A 463 5.90 -1.77 24.58
CA PRO A 463 4.93 -1.10 23.74
C PRO A 463 3.88 -0.37 24.58
N CYS A 464 3.59 0.87 24.23
CA CYS A 464 2.49 1.68 24.76
C CYS A 464 1.26 1.58 23.87
N ASN A 465 0.57 2.64 23.49
CA ASN A 465 -0.46 2.58 22.47
C ASN A 465 0.18 2.65 21.08
N THR A 466 0.50 1.50 20.51
CA THR A 466 1.19 1.44 19.21
C THR A 466 0.35 1.98 18.06
N THR A 467 -0.96 1.86 18.12
CA THR A 467 -1.88 2.36 17.07
C THR A 467 -1.98 3.87 17.13
N ARG A 468 -2.39 4.43 18.27
CA ARG A 468 -2.54 5.88 18.44
C ARG A 468 -1.19 6.60 18.37
N GLY A 469 -0.16 6.08 19.00
CA GLY A 469 1.19 6.67 18.96
C GLY A 469 1.77 6.76 17.54
N GLU A 470 1.53 5.77 16.66
CA GLU A 470 1.95 5.84 15.25
C GLU A 470 1.16 6.92 14.49
N ILE A 471 -0.15 7.02 14.72
CA ILE A 471 -1.00 8.06 14.13
C ILE A 471 -0.53 9.44 14.59
N VAL A 472 -0.39 9.66 15.89
CA VAL A 472 0.09 10.92 16.49
C VAL A 472 1.46 11.30 15.94
N SER A 473 2.40 10.36 15.90
CA SER A 473 3.76 10.62 15.36
C SER A 473 3.73 11.10 13.91
N ARG A 474 2.86 10.53 13.07
CA ARG A 474 2.73 10.94 11.65
C ARG A 474 2.09 12.32 11.51
N LEU A 475 1.03 12.57 12.25
CA LEU A 475 0.33 13.86 12.24
C LEU A 475 1.21 14.98 12.76
N SER A 476 1.95 14.74 13.85
CA SER A 476 2.89 15.72 14.41
C SER A 476 4.02 16.08 13.43
N LYS A 477 4.54 15.10 12.66
CA LYS A 477 5.54 15.37 11.61
C LYS A 477 4.99 16.20 10.45
N ALA A 478 3.69 16.13 10.22
CA ALA A 478 2.98 16.94 9.23
C ALA A 478 2.44 18.26 9.82
N HIS A 479 2.78 18.57 11.07
CA HIS A 479 2.31 19.74 11.81
C HIS A 479 0.79 19.85 11.93
N ILE A 480 0.11 18.70 12.03
CA ILE A 480 -1.34 18.59 12.17
C ILE A 480 -1.68 18.35 13.64
N GLU A 481 -2.64 19.12 14.15
CA GLU A 481 -3.17 18.94 15.50
C GLU A 481 -3.86 17.57 15.67
N THR A 482 -3.67 16.97 16.85
CA THR A 482 -4.16 15.63 17.16
C THR A 482 -5.34 15.61 18.12
N SER A 483 -5.85 16.79 18.52
CA SER A 483 -6.94 16.95 19.50
C SER A 483 -8.23 16.22 19.11
N PHE A 484 -8.52 16.08 17.81
CA PHE A 484 -9.68 15.34 17.33
C PHE A 484 -9.64 13.84 17.70
N LEU A 485 -8.46 13.27 17.97
CA LEU A 485 -8.31 11.88 18.43
C LEU A 485 -8.79 11.68 19.88
N ASN A 486 -9.09 12.74 20.61
CA ASN A 486 -9.70 12.64 21.94
C ASN A 486 -11.19 12.29 21.85
N ASP A 487 -11.84 12.53 20.71
CA ASP A 487 -13.14 11.92 20.40
C ASP A 487 -12.92 10.45 20.03
N LYS A 488 -13.34 9.55 20.89
CA LYS A 488 -13.23 8.09 20.67
C LYS A 488 -13.94 7.61 19.42
N LYS A 489 -15.00 8.30 18.98
CA LYS A 489 -15.68 7.98 17.71
C LYS A 489 -14.81 8.33 16.52
N ALA A 490 -14.15 9.49 16.58
CA ALA A 490 -13.20 9.90 15.52
C ALA A 490 -12.00 8.95 15.48
N GLU A 491 -11.41 8.62 16.61
CA GLU A 491 -10.29 7.66 16.69
C GLU A 491 -10.67 6.28 16.13
N LEU A 492 -11.80 5.73 16.55
CA LEU A 492 -12.29 4.44 16.08
C LEU A 492 -12.61 4.44 14.60
N HIS A 493 -13.22 5.51 14.10
CA HIS A 493 -13.51 5.67 12.66
C HIS A 493 -12.24 5.74 11.83
N LEU A 494 -11.23 6.52 12.26
CA LEU A 494 -9.93 6.56 11.58
C LEU A 494 -9.24 5.20 11.59
N TRP A 495 -9.19 4.54 12.75
CA TRP A 495 -8.65 3.19 12.84
C TRP A 495 -9.39 2.22 11.89
N HIS A 496 -10.71 2.28 11.83
CA HIS A 496 -11.49 1.39 10.96
C HIS A 496 -11.16 1.59 9.48
N ILE A 497 -11.01 2.83 9.03
CA ILE A 497 -10.55 3.14 7.66
C ILE A 497 -9.16 2.53 7.44
N LEU A 498 -8.22 2.81 8.33
CA LEU A 498 -6.83 2.35 8.22
C LEU A 498 -6.71 0.82 8.32
N TYR A 499 -7.61 0.14 9.01
CA TYR A 499 -7.63 -1.31 9.17
C TYR A 499 -8.28 -2.03 7.99
N SER A 500 -9.40 -1.52 7.49
CA SER A 500 -10.26 -2.23 6.53
C SER A 500 -9.93 -1.93 5.07
N VAL A 501 -9.44 -0.73 4.75
CA VAL A 501 -9.20 -0.31 3.37
C VAL A 501 -7.77 -0.67 2.94
N SER A 502 -7.66 -1.61 2.01
CA SER A 502 -6.36 -2.09 1.49
C SER A 502 -5.93 -1.43 0.18
N ASP A 503 -6.87 -0.91 -0.60
CA ASP A 503 -6.59 -0.21 -1.87
C ASP A 503 -6.19 1.24 -1.61
N ARG A 504 -5.15 1.72 -2.29
CA ARG A 504 -4.59 3.08 -2.07
C ARG A 504 -5.53 4.21 -2.49
N ILE A 505 -6.25 4.02 -3.59
CA ILE A 505 -7.19 5.05 -4.10
C ILE A 505 -8.41 5.11 -3.20
N GLU A 506 -8.95 3.96 -2.84
CA GLU A 506 -10.07 3.88 -1.89
C GLU A 506 -9.68 4.44 -0.53
N LEU A 507 -8.45 4.18 -0.06
CA LEU A 507 -7.94 4.76 1.18
C LEU A 507 -7.93 6.30 1.12
N ARG A 508 -7.39 6.89 0.02
CA ARG A 508 -7.39 8.35 -0.15
C ARG A 508 -8.80 8.92 -0.17
N ARG A 509 -9.75 8.25 -0.84
CA ARG A 509 -11.16 8.68 -0.85
C ARG A 509 -11.78 8.63 0.54
N ALA A 510 -11.58 7.53 1.27
CA ALA A 510 -12.07 7.37 2.63
C ALA A 510 -11.46 8.41 3.58
N LEU A 511 -10.16 8.66 3.48
CA LEU A 511 -9.47 9.70 4.27
C LEU A 511 -9.94 11.10 3.90
N SER A 512 -10.22 11.39 2.63
CA SER A 512 -10.79 12.68 2.20
C SER A 512 -12.19 12.89 2.77
N SER A 513 -13.03 11.86 2.77
CA SER A 513 -14.35 11.90 3.39
C SER A 513 -14.25 12.11 4.90
N TYR A 514 -13.33 11.40 5.56
CA TYR A 514 -13.03 11.56 6.97
C TYR A 514 -12.56 12.99 7.29
N ALA A 515 -11.61 13.52 6.51
CA ALA A 515 -11.10 14.88 6.69
C ALA A 515 -12.22 15.92 6.58
N THR A 516 -13.15 15.76 5.62
CA THR A 516 -14.32 16.62 5.49
C THR A 516 -15.23 16.54 6.72
N GLN A 517 -15.48 15.34 7.22
CA GLN A 517 -16.36 15.10 8.38
C GLN A 517 -15.81 15.73 9.67
N TYR A 518 -14.48 15.69 9.87
CA TYR A 518 -13.83 16.19 11.09
C TYR A 518 -13.10 17.54 10.89
N ALA A 519 -13.41 18.26 9.80
CA ALA A 519 -12.86 19.58 9.45
C ALA A 519 -11.32 19.63 9.45
N LEU A 520 -10.68 18.56 8.93
CA LEU A 520 -9.23 18.46 8.76
C LEU A 520 -8.81 18.93 7.36
N ASP A 521 -7.59 19.41 7.23
CA ASP A 521 -7.06 19.91 5.96
C ASP A 521 -6.55 18.79 5.01
N LYS A 522 -6.08 19.20 3.83
CA LYS A 522 -5.58 18.25 2.81
C LYS A 522 -4.28 17.56 3.23
N ASP A 523 -3.47 18.18 4.08
CA ASP A 523 -2.20 17.64 4.53
C ASP A 523 -2.41 16.39 5.40
N PHE A 524 -3.55 16.32 6.10
CA PHE A 524 -3.99 15.11 6.80
C PHE A 524 -4.09 13.89 5.85
N VAL A 525 -4.72 14.08 4.67
CA VAL A 525 -4.89 12.98 3.71
C VAL A 525 -3.54 12.51 3.19
N GLU A 526 -2.62 13.43 2.90
CA GLU A 526 -1.27 13.08 2.43
C GLU A 526 -0.43 12.37 3.51
N ALA A 527 -0.52 12.81 4.75
CA ALA A 527 0.16 12.18 5.88
C ALA A 527 -0.34 10.75 6.13
N MET A 528 -1.67 10.55 6.08
CA MET A 528 -2.29 9.28 6.42
C MET A 528 -2.40 8.30 5.25
N ALA A 529 -2.37 8.77 3.99
CA ALA A 529 -2.39 7.89 2.81
C ALA A 529 -1.19 6.93 2.73
N LYS A 530 -0.07 7.29 3.37
CA LYS A 530 1.15 6.47 3.48
C LYS A 530 1.19 5.60 4.74
N PHE A 531 0.13 5.58 5.54
CA PHE A 531 0.08 4.77 6.75
C PHE A 531 0.14 3.27 6.38
N PRO A 532 1.06 2.46 6.98
CA PRO A 532 1.17 1.05 6.65
C PRO A 532 -0.08 0.27 7.09
N PRO A 533 -0.38 -0.87 6.49
CA PRO A 533 -1.43 -1.75 6.99
C PRO A 533 -1.05 -2.28 8.36
N PHE A 534 -2.04 -2.43 9.22
CA PHE A 534 -1.85 -3.08 10.52
C PHE A 534 -1.57 -4.58 10.35
N ASP A 535 -0.77 -5.13 11.25
CA ASP A 535 -0.54 -6.56 11.32
C ASP A 535 -1.86 -7.31 11.61
N SER A 536 -2.01 -8.47 10.98
CA SER A 536 -3.20 -9.31 11.14
C SER A 536 -3.09 -10.17 12.41
N GLU A 537 -2.85 -9.54 13.55
CA GLU A 537 -2.79 -10.16 14.85
C GLU A 537 -4.06 -9.86 15.65
N TYR A 538 -4.50 -10.86 16.44
CA TYR A 538 -5.71 -10.77 17.25
C TYR A 538 -5.37 -10.96 18.72
N GLY A 539 -6.13 -10.31 19.59
CA GLY A 539 -6.06 -10.46 21.04
C GLY A 539 -6.71 -11.74 21.52
N ALA A 540 -6.74 -11.93 22.84
CA ALA A 540 -7.41 -13.07 23.48
C ALA A 540 -8.88 -12.80 23.83
N TYR A 541 -9.36 -11.55 23.67
CA TYR A 541 -10.68 -11.12 24.11
C TYR A 541 -11.50 -10.47 22.99
N SER A 542 -12.82 -10.57 23.10
CA SER A 542 -13.75 -9.81 22.26
C SER A 542 -13.86 -8.35 22.72
N ALA A 543 -14.39 -7.48 21.85
CA ALA A 543 -14.68 -6.09 22.23
C ALA A 543 -15.63 -6.00 23.43
N LYS A 544 -16.63 -6.90 23.50
CA LYS A 544 -17.60 -6.94 24.59
C LYS A 544 -16.93 -7.30 25.92
N ALA A 545 -16.04 -8.30 25.93
CA ALA A 545 -15.28 -8.67 27.11
C ALA A 545 -14.38 -7.53 27.60
N ILE A 546 -13.66 -6.88 26.67
CA ILE A 546 -12.78 -5.75 27.02
C ILE A 546 -13.58 -4.57 27.58
N LYS A 547 -14.73 -4.24 27.02
CA LYS A 547 -15.61 -3.18 27.55
C LYS A 547 -16.08 -3.46 28.97
N ARG A 548 -16.21 -4.72 29.36
CA ARG A 548 -16.53 -5.11 30.74
C ARG A 548 -15.32 -5.01 31.68
N LEU A 549 -14.12 -5.27 31.18
CA LEU A 549 -12.89 -5.23 31.98
C LEU A 549 -12.34 -3.81 32.18
N LEU A 550 -12.51 -2.92 31.21
CA LEU A 550 -11.92 -1.59 31.23
C LEU A 550 -12.33 -0.74 32.44
N PRO A 551 -13.60 -0.68 32.89
CA PRO A 551 -13.97 0.07 34.08
C PRO A 551 -13.18 -0.35 35.33
N LEU A 552 -13.00 -1.65 35.54
CA LEU A 552 -12.19 -2.21 36.63
C LEU A 552 -10.74 -1.73 36.55
N MET A 553 -10.16 -1.84 35.37
CA MET A 553 -8.76 -1.49 35.15
C MET A 553 -8.50 0.01 35.32
N ARG A 554 -9.44 0.85 34.91
CA ARG A 554 -9.38 2.31 35.11
C ARG A 554 -9.46 2.72 36.59
N MET A 555 -10.11 1.90 37.41
CA MET A 555 -10.16 2.04 38.88
C MET A 555 -8.91 1.49 39.58
N GLY A 556 -7.91 1.00 38.85
CA GLY A 556 -6.69 0.44 39.42
C GLY A 556 -6.82 -1.01 39.89
N HIS A 557 -7.96 -1.66 39.65
CA HIS A 557 -8.16 -3.05 40.02
C HIS A 557 -7.67 -4.01 38.94
N HIS A 558 -7.21 -5.19 39.35
CA HIS A 558 -6.93 -6.27 38.45
C HIS A 558 -8.24 -6.87 37.90
N TRP A 559 -8.17 -7.44 36.72
CA TRP A 559 -9.25 -8.11 36.00
C TRP A 559 -9.73 -9.42 36.63
N HIS A 560 -9.09 -9.92 37.71
CA HIS A 560 -9.56 -11.06 38.48
C HIS A 560 -10.65 -10.59 39.46
N LEU A 561 -11.90 -10.83 39.10
CA LEU A 561 -13.06 -10.51 39.96
C LEU A 561 -12.95 -11.14 41.35
N GLU A 562 -12.19 -12.22 41.46
CA GLU A 562 -11.95 -12.95 42.71
C GLU A 562 -11.13 -12.14 43.74
N ASP A 563 -10.32 -11.20 43.25
CA ASP A 563 -9.45 -10.36 44.08
C ASP A 563 -10.13 -9.02 44.46
N ILE A 564 -11.38 -8.80 44.03
CA ILE A 564 -12.11 -7.54 44.25
C ILE A 564 -13.23 -7.78 45.28
N ASP A 565 -13.41 -6.80 46.15
CA ASP A 565 -14.50 -6.87 47.11
C ASP A 565 -15.87 -6.95 46.41
N PRO A 566 -16.83 -7.72 46.97
CA PRO A 566 -18.13 -7.98 46.36
C PRO A 566 -18.93 -6.70 46.05
N GLN A 567 -18.75 -5.64 46.84
CA GLN A 567 -19.46 -4.38 46.66
C GLN A 567 -18.98 -3.63 45.42
N THR A 568 -17.65 -3.66 45.16
CA THR A 568 -17.07 -3.10 43.93
C THR A 568 -17.48 -3.90 42.70
N VAL A 569 -17.54 -5.24 42.79
CA VAL A 569 -18.03 -6.09 41.69
C VAL A 569 -19.49 -5.77 41.34
N GLU A 570 -20.34 -5.59 42.35
CA GLU A 570 -21.73 -5.22 42.15
C GLU A 570 -21.88 -3.88 41.46
N ARG A 571 -21.13 -2.83 41.89
CA ARG A 571 -21.09 -1.51 41.24
C ARG A 571 -20.68 -1.58 39.78
N ILE A 572 -19.70 -2.38 39.47
CA ILE A 572 -19.19 -2.56 38.09
C ILE A 572 -20.25 -3.24 37.21
N ASN A 573 -20.95 -4.23 37.74
CA ASN A 573 -22.04 -4.89 37.02
C ASN A 573 -23.16 -3.89 36.72
N HIS A 574 -23.53 -3.03 37.67
CA HIS A 574 -24.52 -1.97 37.46
C HIS A 574 -24.12 -1.01 36.35
N ILE A 575 -22.85 -0.59 36.30
CA ILE A 575 -22.32 0.28 35.22
C ILE A 575 -22.41 -0.43 33.87
N ILE A 576 -22.02 -1.69 33.83
CA ILE A 576 -22.04 -2.50 32.59
C ILE A 576 -23.48 -2.67 32.08
N ASP A 577 -24.42 -2.81 32.97
CA ASP A 577 -25.84 -2.94 32.65
C ASP A 577 -26.51 -1.58 32.33
N GLY A 578 -25.76 -0.49 32.35
CA GLY A 578 -26.21 0.86 32.00
C GLY A 578 -26.81 1.66 33.15
N GLU A 579 -26.70 1.19 34.38
CA GLU A 579 -27.09 1.93 35.58
C GLU A 579 -25.96 2.89 36.02
N VAL A 580 -26.31 4.08 36.45
CA VAL A 580 -25.36 5.10 36.93
C VAL A 580 -25.17 4.96 38.44
N ASP A 581 -23.98 4.61 38.87
CA ASP A 581 -23.59 4.62 40.26
C ASP A 581 -22.99 5.98 40.66
N GLU A 582 -23.72 6.75 41.45
CA GLU A 582 -23.32 8.10 41.90
C GLU A 582 -22.08 8.10 42.83
N THR A 583 -21.71 6.93 43.36
CA THR A 583 -20.55 6.79 44.25
C THR A 583 -19.22 6.67 43.53
N ILE A 584 -19.25 6.45 42.21
CA ILE A 584 -18.06 6.36 41.37
C ILE A 584 -17.57 7.76 40.98
N SER A 585 -16.28 8.01 41.06
CA SER A 585 -15.71 9.32 40.68
C SER A 585 -16.13 9.73 39.28
N GLU A 586 -16.37 11.03 39.05
CA GLU A 586 -16.82 11.57 37.76
C GLU A 586 -15.90 11.17 36.60
N ARG A 587 -14.58 11.14 36.86
CA ARG A 587 -13.56 10.70 35.90
C ARG A 587 -13.69 9.21 35.52
N VAL A 588 -14.03 8.36 36.47
CA VAL A 588 -14.27 6.92 36.22
C VAL A 588 -15.57 6.75 35.45
N ARG A 589 -16.61 7.53 35.76
CA ARG A 589 -17.87 7.54 35.01
C ARG A 589 -17.67 7.94 33.55
N GLU A 590 -16.97 9.01 33.29
CA GLU A 590 -16.65 9.45 31.93
C GLU A 590 -15.91 8.38 31.14
N LYS A 591 -14.92 7.74 31.76
CA LYS A 591 -14.15 6.67 31.12
C LYS A 591 -14.87 5.31 31.05
N ALA A 592 -15.89 5.10 31.85
CA ALA A 592 -16.69 3.86 31.85
C ALA A 592 -17.90 3.94 30.90
N ALA A 593 -18.44 5.13 30.65
CA ALA A 593 -19.58 5.34 29.75
C ALA A 593 -19.23 5.20 28.26
N ASP A 594 -17.98 5.30 27.93
CA ASP A 594 -17.42 5.09 26.59
C ASP A 594 -17.15 3.59 26.31
#